data_2eb4eb1ac3fe812d9c0399f15654ffd7
#
_entry.id   2eb4eb1ac3fe812d9c0399f15654ffd7
#
_cell.length_a   1.000
_cell.length_b   1.000
_cell.length_c   1.000
_cell.angle_alpha   90.00
_cell.angle_beta   90.00
_cell.angle_gamma   90.00
#
_symmetry.space_group_name_H-M   'P 1'
#
loop_
_entity.id
_entity.type
_entity.pdbx_description
1 polymer ?
#
loop_
_entity_poly.entity_id
_entity_poly.type
_entity_poly.pdbx_seq_one_letter_code
_entity_poly.pdbx_strand_id
1 'polypeptide(L)'
;YPGKTVVALQTVGQVDISSFEEQAGAVLWTSYNGQTQGLALGRVLTGAVNPSGKLTTTWYAPKDLGKMPINVDGEKDDKGVIRYYNSYEIKPSKGFPGRTYQYYSGEAVYPFGYGLSYTEFKYGGVSLDKTEAAVGETIKARVEVTNAGAVAGKEIVQFYVAPPKGLDLPKIQLRAFEKVELMPGETVEVTSEINIDELRFFDEAEQKMY
;
A
#
# COMPACT_ATOMS: atom_id res chain seq x y z
N TYR A 1 24.97 9.95 -15.32
CA TYR A 1 24.20 9.59 -16.53
C TYR A 1 22.71 9.60 -16.20
N PRO A 2 22.06 10.76 -16.17
CA PRO A 2 20.61 10.83 -15.93
C PRO A 2 19.83 9.91 -16.87
N GLY A 3 18.82 9.23 -16.33
CA GLY A 3 17.96 8.30 -17.07
C GLY A 3 18.59 6.95 -17.46
N LYS A 4 19.89 6.77 -17.22
CA LYS A 4 20.61 5.49 -17.51
C LYS A 4 21.07 4.77 -16.22
N THR A 5 20.78 5.35 -15.07
CA THR A 5 21.15 4.80 -13.77
C THR A 5 19.94 4.16 -13.13
N VAL A 6 20.08 2.92 -12.69
CA VAL A 6 19.08 2.24 -11.88
C VAL A 6 19.56 2.28 -10.42
N VAL A 7 18.72 2.75 -9.53
CA VAL A 7 19.00 2.77 -8.09
C VAL A 7 18.26 1.60 -7.43
N ALA A 8 19.01 0.71 -6.82
CA ALA A 8 18.47 -0.40 -6.04
C ALA A 8 18.60 -0.09 -4.54
N LEU A 9 17.48 0.17 -3.89
CA LEU A 9 17.39 0.44 -2.47
C LEU A 9 17.15 -0.84 -1.70
N GLN A 10 18.00 -1.12 -0.74
CA GLN A 10 17.87 -2.25 0.18
C GLN A 10 17.70 -1.72 1.60
N THR A 11 16.48 -1.47 1.99
CA THR A 11 16.14 -0.83 3.26
C THR A 11 14.93 -1.48 3.92
N VAL A 12 14.83 -1.40 5.23
CA VAL A 12 13.66 -1.91 5.97
C VAL A 12 12.41 -1.08 5.67
N GLY A 13 12.57 0.22 5.47
CA GLY A 13 11.49 1.15 5.24
C GLY A 13 11.83 2.22 4.22
N GLN A 14 10.99 3.22 4.15
CA GLN A 14 11.15 4.38 3.29
C GLN A 14 12.48 5.09 3.54
N VAL A 15 13.08 5.57 2.46
CA VAL A 15 14.15 6.58 2.47
C VAL A 15 13.72 7.78 1.64
N ASP A 16 14.27 8.95 1.93
CA ASP A 16 14.04 10.12 1.10
C ASP A 16 14.84 9.99 -0.21
N ILE A 17 14.13 9.90 -1.33
CA ILE A 17 14.70 9.75 -2.67
C ILE A 17 14.64 11.01 -3.51
N SER A 18 14.10 12.11 -2.96
CA SER A 18 13.85 13.36 -3.67
C SER A 18 15.08 13.95 -4.35
N SER A 19 16.27 13.67 -3.81
CA SER A 19 17.53 14.18 -4.37
C SER A 19 17.98 13.50 -5.67
N PHE A 20 17.44 12.32 -6.01
CA PHE A 20 17.90 11.56 -7.19
C PHE A 20 16.77 10.94 -8.02
N GLU A 21 15.54 10.93 -7.54
CA GLU A 21 14.41 10.24 -8.21
C GLU A 21 14.23 10.68 -9.66
N GLU A 22 14.19 12.00 -9.91
CA GLU A 22 14.01 12.55 -11.25
C GLU A 22 15.18 12.25 -12.21
N GLN A 23 16.35 11.94 -11.68
CA GLN A 23 17.55 11.65 -12.45
C GLN A 23 17.73 10.15 -12.69
N ALA A 24 17.08 9.32 -11.89
CA ALA A 24 17.15 7.87 -12.01
C ALA A 24 16.30 7.38 -13.22
N GLY A 25 16.83 6.43 -13.97
CA GLY A 25 16.08 5.73 -15.00
C GLY A 25 15.06 4.77 -14.42
N ALA A 26 15.34 4.21 -13.23
CA ALA A 26 14.43 3.43 -12.42
C ALA A 26 14.88 3.40 -10.97
N VAL A 27 13.94 3.25 -10.06
CA VAL A 27 14.19 2.97 -8.65
C VAL A 27 13.57 1.63 -8.30
N LEU A 28 14.37 0.71 -7.81
CA LEU A 28 13.95 -0.59 -7.30
C LEU A 28 14.09 -0.57 -5.78
N TRP A 29 13.01 -0.88 -5.09
CA TRP A 29 13.05 -1.06 -3.65
C TRP A 29 12.90 -2.54 -3.28
N THR A 30 13.75 -2.99 -2.40
CA THR A 30 13.68 -4.33 -1.81
C THR A 30 14.03 -4.25 -0.34
N SER A 31 13.38 -5.06 0.48
CA SER A 31 13.75 -5.22 1.87
C SER A 31 14.96 -6.16 2.01
N TYR A 32 15.26 -6.60 3.22
CA TYR A 32 16.28 -7.62 3.44
C TYR A 32 15.77 -8.97 2.96
N ASN A 33 16.35 -9.42 1.87
CA ASN A 33 16.05 -10.71 1.27
C ASN A 33 17.14 -11.70 1.63
N GLY A 34 16.85 -12.97 1.52
CA GLY A 34 17.77 -14.01 1.89
C GLY A 34 18.99 -14.16 0.95
N GLN A 35 19.63 -15.28 1.05
CA GLN A 35 20.89 -15.64 0.42
C GLN A 35 20.94 -15.43 -1.10
N THR A 36 19.81 -15.52 -1.82
CA THR A 36 19.72 -15.39 -3.27
C THR A 36 19.30 -14.00 -3.76
N GLN A 37 19.35 -13.00 -2.90
CA GLN A 37 18.91 -11.63 -3.23
C GLN A 37 19.57 -11.05 -4.47
N GLY A 38 20.90 -11.20 -4.62
CA GLY A 38 21.62 -10.71 -5.78
C GLY A 38 21.14 -11.36 -7.09
N LEU A 39 20.83 -12.66 -7.06
CA LEU A 39 20.28 -13.36 -8.22
C LEU A 39 18.88 -12.85 -8.56
N ALA A 40 18.02 -12.65 -7.56
CA ALA A 40 16.67 -12.13 -7.77
C ALA A 40 16.70 -10.72 -8.38
N LEU A 41 17.52 -9.82 -7.83
CA LEU A 41 17.70 -8.48 -8.36
C LEU A 41 18.27 -8.51 -9.79
N GLY A 42 19.29 -9.32 -10.06
CA GLY A 42 19.86 -9.49 -11.39
C GLY A 42 18.82 -9.94 -12.44
N ARG A 43 17.94 -10.87 -12.08
CA ARG A 43 16.87 -11.34 -12.97
C ARG A 43 15.83 -10.24 -13.29
N VAL A 44 15.51 -9.39 -12.32
CA VAL A 44 14.65 -8.24 -12.58
C VAL A 44 15.36 -7.24 -13.50
N LEU A 45 16.59 -6.83 -13.17
CA LEU A 45 17.36 -5.86 -13.94
C LEU A 45 17.60 -6.27 -15.39
N THR A 46 17.74 -7.57 -15.65
CA THR A 46 17.95 -8.10 -17.01
C THR A 46 16.64 -8.41 -17.76
N GLY A 47 15.47 -8.23 -17.15
CA GLY A 47 14.18 -8.55 -17.72
C GLY A 47 13.87 -10.06 -17.76
N ALA A 48 14.71 -10.91 -17.15
CA ALA A 48 14.43 -12.34 -17.05
C ALA A 48 13.23 -12.64 -16.13
N VAL A 49 12.88 -11.70 -15.26
CA VAL A 49 11.68 -11.73 -14.44
C VAL A 49 11.04 -10.35 -14.48
N ASN A 50 9.76 -10.32 -14.85
CA ASN A 50 8.95 -9.12 -14.76
C ASN A 50 8.54 -8.88 -13.29
N PRO A 51 8.87 -7.73 -12.69
CA PRO A 51 8.52 -7.45 -11.30
C PRO A 51 7.00 -7.34 -11.12
N SER A 52 6.49 -7.85 -10.01
CA SER A 52 5.07 -7.78 -9.63
C SER A 52 4.88 -7.32 -8.19
N GLY A 53 5.95 -6.95 -7.50
CA GLY A 53 5.90 -6.51 -6.12
C GLY A 53 5.14 -5.19 -5.97
N LYS A 54 4.35 -5.08 -4.90
CA LYS A 54 3.66 -3.86 -4.51
C LYS A 54 4.15 -3.41 -3.14
N LEU A 55 4.23 -2.10 -2.94
CA LEU A 55 4.64 -1.53 -1.66
C LEU A 55 3.67 -1.94 -0.55
N THR A 56 4.21 -2.43 0.54
CA THR A 56 3.48 -2.78 1.76
C THR A 56 3.44 -1.64 2.78
N THR A 57 3.97 -0.48 2.40
CA THR A 57 4.00 0.73 3.22
C THR A 57 3.69 1.95 2.37
N THR A 58 3.16 3.01 3.00
CA THR A 58 3.02 4.32 2.37
C THR A 58 4.36 5.04 2.44
N TRP A 59 4.83 5.57 1.33
CA TRP A 59 6.01 6.45 1.27
C TRP A 59 5.56 7.90 1.38
N TYR A 60 5.82 8.50 2.52
CA TYR A 60 5.37 9.83 2.87
C TYR A 60 6.20 10.90 2.16
N ALA A 61 5.59 12.06 1.90
CA ALA A 61 6.32 13.21 1.38
C ALA A 61 7.46 13.63 2.35
N PRO A 62 8.64 14.03 1.83
CA PRO A 62 9.78 14.44 2.67
C PRO A 62 9.41 15.52 3.70
N LYS A 63 8.56 16.49 3.31
CA LYS A 63 8.04 17.54 4.20
C LYS A 63 7.26 17.04 5.42
N ASP A 64 6.75 15.80 5.35
CA ASP A 64 5.95 15.19 6.41
C ASP A 64 6.73 14.17 7.24
N LEU A 65 7.89 13.70 6.76
CA LEU A 65 8.73 12.75 7.50
C LEU A 65 9.16 13.30 8.87
N GLY A 66 9.53 14.59 8.92
CA GLY A 66 9.90 15.25 10.19
C GLY A 66 8.73 15.49 11.16
N LYS A 67 7.49 15.30 10.69
CA LYS A 67 6.28 15.42 11.51
C LYS A 67 5.82 14.06 12.04
N MET A 68 6.43 12.99 11.55
CA MET A 68 6.13 11.65 12.06
C MET A 68 6.76 11.51 13.45
N PRO A 69 5.99 11.28 14.51
CA PRO A 69 6.55 11.11 15.84
C PRO A 69 7.45 9.88 15.84
N ILE A 70 8.75 10.13 15.81
CA ILE A 70 9.77 9.13 16.13
C ILE A 70 10.03 9.31 17.60
N ASN A 71 9.51 8.44 18.41
CA ASN A 71 9.60 8.57 19.84
C ASN A 71 10.96 8.10 20.32
N VAL A 72 11.94 8.98 20.26
CA VAL A 72 13.28 8.75 20.82
C VAL A 72 13.41 9.36 22.22
N ASP A 73 12.65 10.43 22.49
CA ASP A 73 12.73 11.19 23.74
C ASP A 73 11.32 11.29 24.35
N GLY A 74 10.97 10.33 25.20
CA GLY A 74 9.73 10.41 25.95
C GLY A 74 9.69 11.65 26.85
N GLU A 75 8.56 12.34 26.91
CA GLU A 75 8.35 13.40 27.90
C GLU A 75 8.21 12.81 29.30
N LYS A 76 8.92 13.42 30.26
CA LYS A 76 8.73 13.09 31.68
C LYS A 76 7.43 13.70 32.16
N ASP A 77 6.54 12.86 32.67
CA ASP A 77 5.38 13.36 33.39
C ASP A 77 5.80 13.99 34.76
N ASP A 78 4.86 14.60 35.45
CA ASP A 78 5.03 15.23 36.77
C ASP A 78 5.53 14.26 37.86
N LYS A 79 5.48 12.96 37.63
CA LYS A 79 6.03 11.91 38.48
C LYS A 79 7.40 11.41 38.03
N GLY A 80 7.98 12.02 36.97
CA GLY A 80 9.27 11.64 36.40
C GLY A 80 9.24 10.36 35.58
N VAL A 81 8.07 9.82 35.28
CA VAL A 81 7.90 8.66 34.41
C VAL A 81 7.99 9.12 32.97
N ILE A 82 8.90 8.52 32.21
CA ILE A 82 9.02 8.79 30.78
C ILE A 82 7.82 8.17 30.08
N ARG A 83 6.96 9.00 29.52
CA ARG A 83 5.87 8.58 28.65
C ARG A 83 6.33 8.73 27.21
N TYR A 84 6.44 7.62 26.54
CA TYR A 84 6.69 7.60 25.11
C TYR A 84 5.39 7.91 24.39
N TYR A 85 5.23 9.18 23.97
CA TYR A 85 4.06 9.57 23.17
C TYR A 85 4.07 8.86 21.83
N ASN A 86 3.15 7.97 21.70
CA ASN A 86 2.46 7.53 20.50
C ASN A 86 3.27 7.34 19.21
N SER A 87 4.27 6.48 19.25
CA SER A 87 4.65 5.76 18.04
C SER A 87 3.47 4.99 17.40
N TYR A 88 2.37 4.88 18.11
CA TYR A 88 1.13 4.19 17.71
C TYR A 88 0.01 5.14 17.25
N GLU A 89 0.17 6.46 17.34
CA GLU A 89 -0.82 7.38 16.79
C GLU A 89 -0.84 7.26 15.26
N ILE A 90 -1.99 6.87 14.73
CA ILE A 90 -2.18 6.65 13.29
C ILE A 90 -3.12 7.69 12.67
N LYS A 91 -4.06 8.23 13.47
CA LYS A 91 -5.01 9.25 13.01
C LYS A 91 -4.34 10.63 12.93
N PRO A 92 -4.78 11.48 12.00
CA PRO A 92 -4.31 12.87 11.94
C PRO A 92 -4.64 13.63 13.22
N SER A 93 -3.70 14.44 13.69
CA SER A 93 -3.89 15.37 14.82
C SER A 93 -3.17 16.70 14.52
N LYS A 94 -3.21 17.67 15.46
CA LYS A 94 -2.59 18.98 15.24
C LYS A 94 -1.09 18.85 14.91
N GLY A 95 -0.73 19.17 13.66
CA GLY A 95 0.65 19.11 13.18
C GLY A 95 1.15 17.74 12.75
N PHE A 96 0.35 16.69 12.95
CA PHE A 96 0.64 15.34 12.52
C PHE A 96 -0.34 14.90 11.41
N PRO A 97 0.14 14.52 10.22
CA PRO A 97 -0.71 14.23 9.07
C PRO A 97 -1.38 12.84 9.12
N GLY A 98 -1.17 12.07 10.15
CA GLY A 98 -1.59 10.66 10.24
C GLY A 98 -0.58 9.71 9.61
N ARG A 99 -0.80 8.42 9.80
CA ARG A 99 0.06 7.34 9.26
C ARG A 99 -0.74 6.36 8.44
N THR A 100 -0.02 5.55 7.69
CA THR A 100 -0.52 4.50 6.81
C THR A 100 -1.44 5.03 5.71
N TYR A 101 -1.69 4.22 4.70
CA TYR A 101 -2.62 4.54 3.62
C TYR A 101 -4.06 4.79 4.11
N GLN A 102 -4.37 4.32 5.32
CA GLN A 102 -5.70 4.44 5.92
C GLN A 102 -5.98 5.85 6.45
N TYR A 103 -4.98 6.52 7.00
CA TYR A 103 -5.17 7.78 7.73
C TYR A 103 -4.30 8.94 7.23
N TYR A 104 -3.19 8.68 6.56
CA TYR A 104 -2.31 9.74 6.08
C TYR A 104 -3.05 10.76 5.21
N SER A 105 -3.05 12.01 5.64
CA SER A 105 -3.77 13.11 5.00
C SER A 105 -2.92 13.89 3.99
N GLY A 106 -1.62 13.63 3.95
CA GLY A 106 -0.70 14.22 2.99
C GLY A 106 -0.76 13.53 1.62
N GLU A 107 0.05 14.03 0.69
CA GLU A 107 0.27 13.42 -0.61
C GLU A 107 1.43 12.43 -0.52
N ALA A 108 1.17 11.16 -0.75
CA ALA A 108 2.21 10.13 -0.72
C ALA A 108 3.10 10.23 -1.96
N VAL A 109 4.42 10.09 -1.79
CA VAL A 109 5.35 9.93 -2.93
C VAL A 109 4.98 8.64 -3.67
N TYR A 110 4.86 7.55 -2.91
CA TYR A 110 4.31 6.30 -3.41
C TYR A 110 3.27 5.76 -2.42
N PRO A 111 2.04 5.54 -2.85
CA PRO A 111 1.02 4.97 -1.97
C PRO A 111 1.29 3.49 -1.64
N PHE A 112 0.71 3.01 -0.56
CA PHE A 112 0.60 1.59 -0.28
C PHE A 112 -0.03 0.88 -1.50
N GLY A 113 0.48 -0.29 -1.84
CA GLY A 113 -0.01 -1.04 -3.00
C GLY A 113 0.58 -0.61 -4.34
N TYR A 114 1.39 0.46 -4.39
CA TYR A 114 2.05 0.91 -5.61
C TYR A 114 3.16 -0.05 -6.03
N GLY A 115 3.31 -0.22 -7.34
CA GLY A 115 4.42 -0.97 -7.94
C GLY A 115 4.22 -1.11 -9.45
N LEU A 116 5.30 -0.89 -10.19
CA LEU A 116 5.32 -0.94 -11.65
C LEU A 116 5.64 -2.37 -12.15
N SER A 117 5.34 -2.60 -13.42
CA SER A 117 5.65 -3.81 -14.16
C SER A 117 6.33 -3.44 -15.48
N TYR A 118 6.94 -4.40 -16.15
CA TYR A 118 7.44 -4.23 -17.54
C TYR A 118 6.31 -4.37 -18.58
N THR A 119 5.08 -4.61 -18.12
CA THR A 119 3.88 -4.59 -18.95
C THR A 119 2.84 -3.65 -18.35
N GLU A 120 1.77 -3.39 -19.08
CA GLU A 120 0.66 -2.55 -18.64
C GLU A 120 -0.56 -3.41 -18.36
N PHE A 121 -1.21 -3.17 -17.21
CA PHE A 121 -2.49 -3.81 -16.88
C PHE A 121 -3.62 -2.80 -16.91
N LYS A 122 -4.72 -3.16 -17.58
CA LYS A 122 -5.95 -2.37 -17.61
C LYS A 122 -7.03 -3.06 -16.80
N TYR A 123 -7.76 -2.27 -16.05
CA TYR A 123 -8.84 -2.72 -15.18
C TYR A 123 -10.18 -2.31 -15.76
N GLY A 124 -11.12 -3.24 -15.77
CA GLY A 124 -12.53 -2.98 -16.03
C GLY A 124 -13.24 -2.35 -14.82
N GLY A 125 -14.55 -2.20 -14.94
CA GLY A 125 -15.39 -1.77 -13.82
C GLY A 125 -15.53 -2.87 -12.76
N VAL A 126 -15.56 -2.47 -11.48
CA VAL A 126 -15.85 -3.40 -10.38
C VAL A 126 -17.35 -3.71 -10.37
N SER A 127 -17.68 -4.98 -10.23
CA SER A 127 -19.05 -5.46 -10.03
C SER A 127 -19.15 -6.23 -8.71
N LEU A 128 -20.33 -6.17 -8.09
CA LEU A 128 -20.66 -6.90 -6.86
C LEU A 128 -21.80 -7.87 -7.15
N ASP A 129 -21.77 -9.04 -6.52
CA ASP A 129 -22.86 -10.03 -6.64
C ASP A 129 -24.14 -9.59 -5.92
N LYS A 130 -24.01 -8.72 -4.92
CA LYS A 130 -25.12 -8.10 -4.17
C LYS A 130 -24.69 -6.74 -3.63
N THR A 131 -25.65 -5.83 -3.46
CA THR A 131 -25.43 -4.47 -2.95
C THR A 131 -25.75 -4.29 -1.48
N GLU A 132 -26.36 -5.31 -0.87
CA GLU A 132 -26.71 -5.35 0.55
C GLU A 132 -26.27 -6.69 1.13
N ALA A 133 -25.75 -6.67 2.34
CA ALA A 133 -25.36 -7.87 3.05
C ALA A 133 -25.47 -7.66 4.57
N ALA A 134 -25.91 -8.69 5.26
CA ALA A 134 -25.98 -8.71 6.72
C ALA A 134 -24.64 -9.13 7.35
N VAL A 135 -24.51 -8.91 8.65
CA VAL A 135 -23.40 -9.46 9.46
C VAL A 135 -23.36 -10.98 9.30
N GLY A 136 -22.18 -11.53 9.11
CA GLY A 136 -21.95 -12.97 8.85
C GLY A 136 -22.02 -13.36 7.38
N GLU A 137 -22.38 -12.42 6.48
CA GLU A 137 -22.40 -12.69 5.04
C GLU A 137 -21.12 -12.22 4.35
N THR A 138 -20.98 -12.66 3.11
CA THR A 138 -19.86 -12.29 2.21
C THR A 138 -20.40 -11.65 0.95
N ILE A 139 -19.71 -10.63 0.45
CA ILE A 139 -19.94 -10.02 -0.86
C ILE A 139 -18.80 -10.46 -1.79
N LYS A 140 -19.15 -10.89 -3.00
CA LYS A 140 -18.18 -11.17 -4.05
C LYS A 140 -17.97 -9.94 -4.92
N ALA A 141 -16.75 -9.43 -4.93
CA ALA A 141 -16.32 -8.35 -5.82
C ALA A 141 -15.59 -8.95 -7.02
N ARG A 142 -15.90 -8.48 -8.23
CA ARG A 142 -15.29 -8.93 -9.48
C ARG A 142 -14.77 -7.76 -10.28
N VAL A 143 -13.66 -7.99 -10.96
CA VAL A 143 -13.06 -7.03 -11.88
C VAL A 143 -12.36 -7.78 -13.02
N GLU A 144 -12.51 -7.30 -14.24
CA GLU A 144 -11.71 -7.77 -15.37
C GLU A 144 -10.34 -7.10 -15.36
N VAL A 145 -9.28 -7.88 -15.58
CA VAL A 145 -7.91 -7.39 -15.71
C VAL A 145 -7.33 -7.89 -17.02
N THR A 146 -6.81 -6.97 -17.82
CA THR A 146 -6.21 -7.25 -19.14
C THR A 146 -4.74 -6.86 -19.12
N ASN A 147 -3.87 -7.75 -19.57
CA ASN A 147 -2.50 -7.39 -19.92
C ASN A 147 -2.50 -6.67 -21.29
N ALA A 148 -2.42 -5.35 -21.27
CA ALA A 148 -2.43 -4.50 -22.47
C ALA A 148 -1.03 -4.27 -23.07
N GLY A 149 0.03 -4.77 -22.42
CA GLY A 149 1.40 -4.61 -22.89
C GLY A 149 1.90 -5.80 -23.71
N ALA A 150 3.20 -5.82 -23.99
CA ALA A 150 3.83 -6.74 -24.92
C ALA A 150 4.53 -7.95 -24.27
N VAL A 151 4.62 -7.99 -22.94
CA VAL A 151 5.29 -9.08 -22.21
C VAL A 151 4.37 -9.68 -21.16
N ALA A 152 4.56 -10.96 -20.88
CA ALA A 152 3.83 -11.62 -19.78
C ALA A 152 4.16 -10.97 -18.46
N GLY A 153 3.16 -10.88 -17.60
CA GLY A 153 3.33 -10.26 -16.28
C GLY A 153 2.38 -10.82 -15.25
N LYS A 154 2.77 -10.58 -13.99
CA LYS A 154 1.92 -10.88 -12.83
C LYS A 154 1.41 -9.59 -12.23
N GLU A 155 0.12 -9.54 -11.94
CA GLU A 155 -0.50 -8.41 -11.26
C GLU A 155 -1.05 -8.84 -9.91
N ILE A 156 -0.99 -7.93 -8.93
CA ILE A 156 -1.64 -8.09 -7.63
C ILE A 156 -2.85 -7.18 -7.62
N VAL A 157 -4.00 -7.76 -7.89
CA VAL A 157 -5.30 -7.09 -7.86
C VAL A 157 -5.71 -6.88 -6.40
N GLN A 158 -5.92 -5.64 -6.01
CA GLN A 158 -6.18 -5.25 -4.63
C GLN A 158 -7.59 -4.69 -4.51
N PHE A 159 -8.38 -5.26 -3.59
CA PHE A 159 -9.76 -4.84 -3.33
C PHE A 159 -9.80 -4.00 -2.06
N TYR A 160 -10.18 -2.75 -2.21
CA TYR A 160 -10.30 -1.80 -1.11
C TYR A 160 -11.76 -1.45 -0.84
N VAL A 161 -12.10 -1.34 0.43
CA VAL A 161 -13.41 -0.86 0.89
C VAL A 161 -13.23 0.51 1.54
N ALA A 162 -14.04 1.47 1.13
CA ALA A 162 -14.14 2.78 1.75
C ALA A 162 -15.39 2.85 2.62
N PRO A 163 -15.31 3.37 3.85
CA PRO A 163 -16.48 3.58 4.69
C PRO A 163 -17.34 4.73 4.14
N PRO A 164 -18.61 4.85 4.60
CA PRO A 164 -19.43 6.04 4.36
C PRO A 164 -18.71 7.31 4.83
N LYS A 165 -18.94 8.41 4.11
CA LYS A 165 -18.36 9.71 4.48
C LYS A 165 -18.94 10.21 5.81
N GLY A 166 -18.10 10.89 6.59
CA GLY A 166 -18.51 11.54 7.84
C GLY A 166 -18.28 10.71 9.10
N LEU A 167 -17.79 9.48 8.95
CA LEU A 167 -17.35 8.66 10.07
C LEU A 167 -15.84 8.85 10.31
N ASP A 168 -15.41 8.80 11.57
CA ASP A 168 -13.98 8.83 11.94
C ASP A 168 -13.34 7.44 11.77
N LEU A 169 -13.35 6.96 10.54
CA LEU A 169 -12.86 5.65 10.13
C LEU A 169 -11.71 5.78 9.13
N PRO A 170 -10.97 4.69 8.86
CA PRO A 170 -9.96 4.65 7.81
C PRO A 170 -10.55 5.11 6.46
N LYS A 171 -9.81 5.92 5.69
CA LYS A 171 -10.25 6.37 4.36
C LYS A 171 -10.59 5.22 3.42
N ILE A 172 -9.75 4.21 3.42
CA ILE A 172 -9.89 2.96 2.68
C ILE A 172 -9.20 1.84 3.45
N GLN A 173 -9.65 0.61 3.24
CA GLN A 173 -9.04 -0.58 3.84
C GLN A 173 -8.89 -1.67 2.80
N LEU A 174 -7.68 -2.21 2.65
CA LEU A 174 -7.46 -3.42 1.85
C LEU A 174 -8.17 -4.59 2.53
N ARG A 175 -9.09 -5.24 1.82
CA ARG A 175 -9.86 -6.37 2.35
C ARG A 175 -9.55 -7.68 1.66
N ALA A 176 -9.11 -7.59 0.42
CA ALA A 176 -8.69 -8.77 -0.31
C ALA A 176 -7.66 -8.44 -1.38
N PHE A 177 -6.90 -9.41 -1.79
CA PHE A 177 -6.04 -9.30 -2.96
C PHE A 177 -5.86 -10.67 -3.63
N GLU A 178 -5.70 -10.62 -4.95
CA GLU A 178 -5.46 -11.79 -5.78
C GLU A 178 -4.24 -11.57 -6.67
N LYS A 179 -3.42 -12.60 -6.85
CA LYS A 179 -2.29 -12.56 -7.77
C LYS A 179 -2.60 -13.37 -9.02
N VAL A 180 -2.61 -12.69 -10.15
CA VAL A 180 -2.86 -13.31 -11.46
C VAL A 180 -1.65 -13.18 -12.37
N GLU A 181 -1.47 -14.13 -13.27
CA GLU A 181 -0.47 -14.11 -14.33
C GLU A 181 -1.16 -14.04 -15.67
N LEU A 182 -0.77 -13.09 -16.52
CA LEU A 182 -1.44 -12.81 -17.79
C LEU A 182 -0.41 -12.70 -18.91
N MET A 183 -0.69 -13.41 -20.00
CA MET A 183 0.03 -13.25 -21.26
C MET A 183 -0.38 -11.95 -21.95
N PRO A 184 0.42 -11.43 -22.91
CA PRO A 184 0.03 -10.26 -23.70
C PRO A 184 -1.34 -10.44 -24.37
N GLY A 185 -2.23 -9.46 -24.17
CA GLY A 185 -3.60 -9.46 -24.69
C GLY A 185 -4.59 -10.33 -23.91
N GLU A 186 -4.15 -11.08 -22.91
CA GLU A 186 -5.03 -11.91 -22.09
C GLU A 186 -5.87 -11.06 -21.13
N THR A 187 -7.14 -11.44 -20.96
CA THR A 187 -8.07 -10.87 -19.99
C THR A 187 -8.58 -11.96 -19.06
N VAL A 188 -8.65 -11.69 -17.79
CA VAL A 188 -9.22 -12.59 -16.78
C VAL A 188 -10.17 -11.82 -15.86
N GLU A 189 -11.26 -12.45 -15.48
CA GLU A 189 -12.10 -11.97 -14.37
C GLU A 189 -11.49 -12.43 -13.05
N VAL A 190 -11.17 -11.47 -12.19
CA VAL A 190 -10.66 -11.69 -10.85
C VAL A 190 -11.79 -11.48 -9.86
N THR A 191 -12.07 -12.51 -9.06
CA THR A 191 -13.10 -12.48 -8.03
C THR A 191 -12.46 -12.60 -6.65
N SER A 192 -12.91 -11.78 -5.71
CA SER A 192 -12.52 -11.90 -4.31
C SER A 192 -13.72 -11.76 -3.39
N GLU A 193 -13.63 -12.41 -2.23
CA GLU A 193 -14.68 -12.42 -1.22
C GLU A 193 -14.35 -11.41 -0.12
N ILE A 194 -15.32 -10.57 0.22
CA ILE A 194 -15.23 -9.59 1.30
C ILE A 194 -16.20 -10.00 2.39
N ASN A 195 -15.68 -10.42 3.51
CA ASN A 195 -16.47 -10.77 4.68
C ASN A 195 -16.97 -9.50 5.38
N ILE A 196 -18.29 -9.41 5.58
CA ILE A 196 -18.91 -8.24 6.22
C ILE A 196 -18.47 -8.10 7.68
N ASP A 197 -18.21 -9.19 8.38
CA ASP A 197 -17.72 -9.12 9.76
C ASP A 197 -16.38 -8.40 9.91
N GLU A 198 -15.56 -8.42 8.87
CA GLU A 198 -14.28 -7.70 8.85
C GLU A 198 -14.43 -6.19 8.63
N LEU A 199 -15.61 -5.72 8.25
CA LEU A 199 -15.90 -4.31 8.06
C LEU A 199 -16.42 -3.64 9.32
N ARG A 200 -16.68 -4.39 10.38
CA ARG A 200 -17.14 -3.86 11.66
C ARG A 200 -16.12 -2.90 12.28
N PHE A 201 -16.61 -1.90 12.94
CA PHE A 201 -15.80 -0.95 13.68
C PHE A 201 -16.37 -0.72 15.08
N PHE A 202 -15.50 -0.35 16.01
CA PHE A 202 -15.89 -0.01 17.36
C PHE A 202 -16.07 1.51 17.48
N ASP A 203 -17.24 1.93 17.91
CA ASP A 203 -17.52 3.32 18.23
C ASP A 203 -17.17 3.57 19.71
N GLU A 204 -16.13 4.36 19.93
CA GLU A 204 -15.64 4.68 21.29
C GLU A 204 -16.62 5.56 22.06
N ALA A 205 -17.38 6.42 21.39
CA ALA A 205 -18.37 7.30 22.03
C ALA A 205 -19.58 6.51 22.52
N GLU A 206 -20.04 5.56 21.73
CA GLU A 206 -21.20 4.72 22.06
C GLU A 206 -20.81 3.40 22.74
N GLN A 207 -19.50 3.11 22.83
CA GLN A 207 -18.96 1.86 23.38
C GLN A 207 -19.60 0.62 22.75
N LYS A 208 -19.78 0.67 21.42
CA LYS A 208 -20.50 -0.36 20.65
C LYS A 208 -19.78 -0.72 19.36
N MET A 209 -19.92 -1.98 18.98
CA MET A 209 -19.46 -2.49 17.70
C MET A 209 -20.59 -2.37 16.64
N TYR A 210 -20.24 -1.81 15.49
CA TYR A 210 -21.13 -1.68 14.33
C TYR A 210 -20.62 -2.52 13.17
#